data_c5efa1eec56677142011cf8593202656
#
_entry.id   c5efa1eec56677142011cf8593202656
#
_cell.length_a   1.000
_cell.length_b   1.000
_cell.length_c   1.000
_cell.angle_alpha   90.00
_cell.angle_beta   90.00
_cell.angle_gamma   90.00
#
_symmetry.space_group_name_H-M   'P 1'
#
loop_
_entity.id
_entity.type
_entity.pdbx_description
1 polymer ?
#
loop_
_entity_poly.entity_id
_entity_poly.type
_entity_poly.pdbx_seq_one_letter_code
_entity_poly.pdbx_strand_id
1 'polypeptide(L)'
;LVGSEMCIRDRYMNEITSMWDSHWLTNMGPKHKELQANLCDYLGVDNIDLLTNGHMALELTLQAMNLQGEVITTPFTFASTTHAIVRNGLTPVFCDIDPDTYCMDASKIEKLITDRTCAIMPVHVYGNVCNIEEIERIAHKYELKVIYDAAHTFGETYKGKGIGSFGDASCFSFHATKVFNSIEGGAVCYKDK
;
A
#
# COMPACT_ATOMS: atom_id res chain seq x y z
N LEU A 1 -27.39 8.59 -12.45
CA LEU A 1 -26.76 7.42 -11.80
C LEU A 1 -27.13 6.12 -12.51
N VAL A 2 -28.43 5.87 -12.80
CA VAL A 2 -28.89 4.64 -13.48
C VAL A 2 -28.20 4.44 -14.84
N GLY A 3 -28.01 5.49 -15.62
CA GLY A 3 -27.30 5.42 -16.91
C GLY A 3 -25.82 5.05 -16.79
N SER A 4 -25.15 5.50 -15.74
CA SER A 4 -23.73 5.17 -15.49
C SER A 4 -23.56 3.71 -15.05
N GLU A 5 -24.47 3.16 -14.26
CA GLU A 5 -24.43 1.75 -13.84
C GLU A 5 -24.62 0.80 -15.03
N MET A 6 -25.54 1.11 -15.94
CA MET A 6 -25.70 0.35 -17.19
C MET A 6 -24.43 0.40 -18.05
N CYS A 7 -23.82 1.57 -18.23
CA CYS A 7 -22.58 1.69 -18.98
C CYS A 7 -21.41 0.88 -18.35
N ILE A 8 -21.31 0.86 -17.02
CA ILE A 8 -20.30 0.07 -16.31
C ILE A 8 -20.54 -1.43 -16.53
N ARG A 9 -21.78 -1.89 -16.38
CA ARG A 9 -22.14 -3.29 -16.61
C ARG A 9 -21.82 -3.73 -18.03
N ASP A 10 -22.22 -2.95 -19.03
CA ASP A 10 -22.01 -3.30 -20.43
C ASP A 10 -20.52 -3.36 -20.76
N ARG A 11 -19.72 -2.42 -20.27
CA ARG A 11 -18.25 -2.43 -20.41
C ARG A 11 -17.66 -3.67 -19.74
N TYR A 12 -18.06 -3.96 -18.51
CA TYR A 12 -17.57 -5.14 -17.80
C TYR A 12 -17.87 -6.43 -18.57
N MET A 13 -19.11 -6.58 -19.07
CA MET A 13 -19.49 -7.76 -19.87
C MET A 13 -18.66 -7.87 -21.16
N ASN A 14 -18.38 -6.76 -21.85
CA ASN A 14 -17.55 -6.75 -23.03
C ASN A 14 -16.09 -7.14 -22.72
N GLU A 15 -15.54 -6.62 -21.63
CA GLU A 15 -14.17 -6.91 -21.21
C GLU A 15 -13.95 -8.38 -20.83
N ILE A 16 -14.91 -9.04 -20.17
CA ILE A 16 -14.79 -10.45 -19.81
C ILE A 16 -15.00 -11.39 -20.98
N THR A 17 -15.68 -10.97 -22.05
CA THR A 17 -15.92 -11.81 -23.23
C THR A 17 -14.60 -12.34 -23.83
N SER A 18 -13.60 -11.46 -23.98
CA SER A 18 -12.28 -11.84 -24.49
C SER A 18 -11.55 -12.87 -23.65
N MET A 19 -11.87 -12.96 -22.36
CA MET A 19 -11.29 -13.98 -21.46
C MET A 19 -11.85 -15.37 -21.76
N TRP A 20 -13.14 -15.46 -22.11
CA TRP A 20 -13.77 -16.72 -22.53
C TRP A 20 -13.22 -17.20 -23.85
N ASP A 21 -13.04 -16.31 -24.80
CA ASP A 21 -12.49 -16.62 -26.12
C ASP A 21 -11.04 -17.13 -26.05
N SER A 22 -10.23 -16.50 -25.19
CA SER A 22 -8.81 -16.88 -24.99
C SER A 22 -8.61 -18.09 -24.10
N HIS A 23 -9.63 -18.50 -23.33
CA HIS A 23 -9.56 -19.52 -22.27
C HIS A 23 -8.51 -19.23 -21.17
N TRP A 24 -8.02 -18.00 -21.09
CA TRP A 24 -7.05 -17.62 -20.06
C TRP A 24 -7.76 -16.97 -18.86
N LEU A 25 -8.20 -17.79 -17.92
CA LEU A 25 -8.94 -17.41 -16.72
C LEU A 25 -8.08 -17.39 -15.45
N THR A 26 -6.77 -17.61 -15.57
CA THR A 26 -5.85 -17.75 -14.44
C THR A 26 -4.89 -16.57 -14.33
N ASN A 27 -3.83 -16.74 -13.53
CA ASN A 27 -2.87 -15.71 -13.15
C ASN A 27 -2.16 -15.04 -14.35
N MET A 28 -1.82 -13.77 -14.20
CA MET A 28 -1.00 -13.01 -15.14
C MET A 28 -1.58 -12.94 -16.56
N GLY A 29 -2.92 -13.03 -16.67
CA GLY A 29 -3.63 -12.90 -17.92
C GLY A 29 -3.57 -11.49 -18.53
N PRO A 30 -4.11 -11.29 -19.75
CA PRO A 30 -4.07 -9.99 -20.43
C PRO A 30 -4.65 -8.85 -19.60
N LYS A 31 -5.79 -9.07 -18.93
CA LYS A 31 -6.43 -8.03 -18.07
C LYS A 31 -5.62 -7.67 -16.85
N HIS A 32 -4.93 -8.64 -16.25
CA HIS A 32 -4.00 -8.37 -15.16
C HIS A 32 -2.85 -7.47 -15.62
N LYS A 33 -2.22 -7.77 -16.75
CA LYS A 33 -1.11 -6.99 -17.30
C LYS A 33 -1.54 -5.59 -17.72
N GLU A 34 -2.72 -5.47 -18.35
CA GLU A 34 -3.32 -4.20 -18.72
C GLU A 34 -3.56 -3.31 -17.48
N LEU A 35 -4.16 -3.88 -16.43
CA LEU A 35 -4.37 -3.16 -15.17
C LEU A 35 -3.05 -2.73 -14.52
N GLN A 36 -2.06 -3.61 -14.48
CA GLN A 36 -0.73 -3.33 -13.94
C GLN A 36 -0.07 -2.15 -14.69
N ALA A 37 -0.07 -2.17 -16.02
CA ALA A 37 0.49 -1.09 -16.83
C ALA A 37 -0.25 0.25 -16.61
N ASN A 38 -1.58 0.22 -16.65
CA ASN A 38 -2.40 1.42 -16.43
C ASN A 38 -2.21 2.00 -15.02
N LEU A 39 -2.00 1.17 -14.00
CA LEU A 39 -1.74 1.64 -12.65
C LEU A 39 -0.33 2.23 -12.51
N CYS A 40 0.70 1.67 -13.18
CA CYS A 40 2.02 2.28 -13.24
C CYS A 40 1.94 3.70 -13.81
N ASP A 41 1.28 3.86 -14.94
CA ASP A 41 1.10 5.16 -15.60
C ASP A 41 0.31 6.14 -14.72
N TYR A 42 -0.82 5.70 -14.17
CA TYR A 42 -1.69 6.55 -13.36
C TYR A 42 -1.05 7.01 -12.04
N LEU A 43 -0.36 6.10 -11.34
CA LEU A 43 0.30 6.40 -10.07
C LEU A 43 1.69 7.02 -10.24
N GLY A 44 2.23 7.03 -11.46
CA GLY A 44 3.56 7.55 -11.77
C GLY A 44 4.66 6.75 -11.08
N VAL A 45 4.57 5.41 -11.13
CA VAL A 45 5.53 4.48 -10.51
C VAL A 45 6.12 3.53 -11.54
N ASP A 46 7.38 3.12 -11.33
CA ASP A 46 8.07 2.21 -12.24
C ASP A 46 7.70 0.74 -12.03
N ASN A 47 7.42 0.37 -10.78
CA ASN A 47 7.13 -1.02 -10.41
C ASN A 47 5.86 -1.10 -9.57
N ILE A 48 4.98 -2.01 -9.95
CA ILE A 48 3.78 -2.37 -9.19
C ILE A 48 3.48 -3.85 -9.37
N ASP A 49 3.13 -4.54 -8.30
CA ASP A 49 2.58 -5.89 -8.35
C ASP A 49 1.17 -5.91 -7.77
N LEU A 50 0.29 -6.65 -8.46
CA LEU A 50 -1.11 -6.80 -8.08
C LEU A 50 -1.28 -8.02 -7.18
N LEU A 51 -2.08 -7.84 -6.14
CA LEU A 51 -2.33 -8.84 -5.09
C LEU A 51 -3.83 -8.98 -4.84
N THR A 52 -4.21 -10.02 -4.14
CA THR A 52 -5.62 -10.34 -3.88
C THR A 52 -6.34 -9.34 -2.99
N ASN A 53 -5.60 -8.65 -2.12
CA ASN A 53 -6.12 -7.57 -1.26
C ASN A 53 -4.97 -6.78 -0.63
N GLY A 54 -5.29 -5.67 0.03
CA GLY A 54 -4.31 -4.81 0.69
C GLY A 54 -3.59 -5.50 1.87
N HIS A 55 -4.24 -6.44 2.57
CA HIS A 55 -3.57 -7.19 3.63
C HIS A 55 -2.42 -8.04 3.08
N MET A 56 -2.67 -8.76 1.98
CA MET A 56 -1.63 -9.54 1.32
C MET A 56 -0.53 -8.66 0.74
N ALA A 57 -0.85 -7.43 0.32
CA ALA A 57 0.18 -6.47 -0.10
C ALA A 57 1.14 -6.15 1.05
N LEU A 58 0.62 -5.85 2.25
CA LEU A 58 1.45 -5.59 3.44
C LEU A 58 2.23 -6.83 3.88
N GLU A 59 1.55 -7.98 4.00
CA GLU A 59 2.15 -9.23 4.50
C GLU A 59 3.28 -9.72 3.60
N LEU A 60 3.04 -9.80 2.27
CA LEU A 60 4.04 -10.28 1.33
C LEU A 60 5.19 -9.29 1.12
N THR A 61 4.96 -7.98 1.25
CA THR A 61 6.02 -6.98 1.24
C THR A 61 7.00 -7.19 2.39
N LEU A 62 6.49 -7.35 3.62
CA LEU A 62 7.32 -7.65 4.79
C LEU A 62 8.07 -8.98 4.62
N GLN A 63 7.40 -10.00 4.10
CA GLN A 63 8.01 -11.31 3.85
C GLN A 63 9.13 -11.22 2.81
N ALA A 64 8.92 -10.50 1.71
CA ALA A 64 9.92 -10.32 0.66
C ALA A 64 11.16 -9.57 1.14
N MET A 65 10.99 -8.61 2.05
CA MET A 65 12.10 -7.87 2.67
C MET A 65 12.89 -8.70 3.69
N ASN A 66 12.37 -9.87 4.11
CA ASN A 66 13.01 -10.79 5.05
C ASN A 66 13.51 -10.10 6.33
N LEU A 67 12.69 -9.21 6.89
CA LEU A 67 13.01 -8.43 8.07
C LEU A 67 12.96 -9.27 9.35
N GLN A 68 13.72 -8.85 10.36
CA GLN A 68 13.70 -9.45 11.70
C GLN A 68 13.76 -8.34 12.75
N GLY A 69 12.98 -8.48 13.82
CA GLY A 69 12.98 -7.54 14.94
C GLY A 69 11.69 -6.76 15.11
N GLU A 70 11.82 -5.45 15.24
CA GLU A 70 10.72 -4.55 15.58
C GLU A 70 10.35 -3.66 14.40
N VAL A 71 9.02 -3.46 14.23
CA VAL A 71 8.47 -2.52 13.23
C VAL A 71 7.68 -1.45 13.96
N ILE A 72 8.10 -0.20 13.82
CA ILE A 72 7.36 0.94 14.38
C ILE A 72 6.15 1.23 13.49
N THR A 73 4.96 1.17 14.06
CA THR A 73 3.69 1.47 13.39
C THR A 73 2.77 2.26 14.30
N THR A 74 1.52 2.48 13.92
CA THR A 74 0.52 3.16 14.73
C THR A 74 -0.59 2.22 15.18
N PRO A 75 -1.18 2.40 16.39
CA PRO A 75 -2.38 1.66 16.79
C PRO A 75 -3.64 2.20 16.10
N PHE A 76 -3.60 3.41 15.54
CA PHE A 76 -4.73 4.03 14.84
C PHE A 76 -4.72 3.63 13.36
N THR A 77 -5.14 2.41 13.10
CA THR A 77 -5.15 1.80 11.76
C THR A 77 -6.15 0.66 11.69
N PHE A 78 -6.43 0.19 10.49
CA PHE A 78 -7.11 -1.09 10.31
C PHE A 78 -6.19 -2.23 10.75
N ALA A 79 -6.77 -3.29 11.34
CA ALA A 79 -6.02 -4.41 11.94
C ALA A 79 -4.99 -5.07 11.01
N SER A 80 -5.15 -4.95 9.69
CA SER A 80 -4.23 -5.54 8.70
C SER A 80 -2.79 -5.10 8.87
N THR A 81 -2.55 -3.82 9.18
CA THR A 81 -1.20 -3.28 9.37
C THR A 81 -0.46 -4.03 10.48
N THR A 82 -1.07 -4.13 11.65
CA THR A 82 -0.48 -4.85 12.79
C THR A 82 -0.43 -6.36 12.55
N HIS A 83 -1.47 -6.94 11.96
CA HIS A 83 -1.50 -8.38 11.65
C HIS A 83 -0.40 -8.78 10.67
N ALA A 84 -0.14 -8.00 9.64
CA ALA A 84 0.93 -8.27 8.69
C ALA A 84 2.30 -8.34 9.38
N ILE A 85 2.57 -7.44 10.32
CA ILE A 85 3.79 -7.42 11.13
C ILE A 85 3.90 -8.72 11.95
N VAL A 86 2.87 -9.04 12.74
CA VAL A 86 2.87 -10.20 13.64
C VAL A 86 2.95 -11.53 12.87
N ARG A 87 2.25 -11.64 11.75
CA ARG A 87 2.28 -12.86 10.91
C ARG A 87 3.64 -13.13 10.28
N ASN A 88 4.45 -12.11 10.10
CA ASN A 88 5.84 -12.24 9.66
C ASN A 88 6.83 -12.49 10.82
N GLY A 89 6.35 -12.74 12.04
CA GLY A 89 7.20 -12.98 13.21
C GLY A 89 7.89 -11.73 13.75
N LEU A 90 7.47 -10.55 13.27
CA LEU A 90 7.97 -9.25 13.70
C LEU A 90 7.19 -8.74 14.91
N THR A 91 7.79 -7.84 15.68
CA THR A 91 7.16 -7.23 16.85
C THR A 91 6.69 -5.82 16.51
N PRO A 92 5.39 -5.51 16.57
CA PRO A 92 4.91 -4.15 16.38
C PRO A 92 5.26 -3.29 17.60
N VAL A 93 5.81 -2.10 17.35
CA VAL A 93 6.05 -1.04 18.33
C VAL A 93 5.14 0.12 17.98
N PHE A 94 4.25 0.51 18.88
CA PHE A 94 3.26 1.52 18.57
C PHE A 94 3.76 2.93 18.86
N CYS A 95 3.71 3.75 17.81
CA CYS A 95 3.90 5.19 17.84
C CYS A 95 2.53 5.87 17.84
N ASP A 96 2.36 6.86 18.69
CA ASP A 96 1.14 7.64 18.77
C ASP A 96 0.93 8.49 17.52
N ILE A 97 -0.29 8.97 17.32
CA ILE A 97 -0.68 9.81 16.18
C ILE A 97 -0.56 11.29 16.49
N ASP A 98 -0.47 12.08 15.44
CA ASP A 98 -0.75 13.49 15.43
C ASP A 98 -2.28 13.70 15.45
N PRO A 99 -2.84 14.48 16.39
CA PRO A 99 -4.28 14.62 16.56
C PRO A 99 -4.98 15.37 15.42
N ASP A 100 -4.23 16.16 14.63
CA ASP A 100 -4.79 16.95 13.54
C ASP A 100 -4.86 16.14 12.24
N THR A 101 -3.87 15.28 11.99
CA THR A 101 -3.76 14.49 10.76
C THR A 101 -4.17 13.04 10.93
N TYR A 102 -4.22 12.52 12.15
CA TYR A 102 -4.42 11.10 12.49
C TYR A 102 -3.30 10.17 11.98
N CYS A 103 -2.32 10.70 11.28
CA CYS A 103 -1.14 9.95 10.87
C CYS A 103 -0.15 9.80 12.04
N MET A 104 0.77 8.86 11.92
CA MET A 104 1.85 8.66 12.90
C MET A 104 2.60 9.97 13.15
N ASP A 105 2.76 10.35 14.42
CA ASP A 105 3.54 11.52 14.83
C ASP A 105 5.04 11.27 14.66
N ALA A 106 5.59 11.77 13.56
CA ALA A 106 6.99 11.54 13.21
C ALA A 106 7.97 12.04 14.28
N SER A 107 7.61 13.04 15.08
CA SER A 107 8.45 13.55 16.16
C SER A 107 8.64 12.59 17.33
N LYS A 108 7.78 11.57 17.42
CA LYS A 108 7.83 10.52 18.45
C LYS A 108 8.61 9.27 18.03
N ILE A 109 8.89 9.08 16.73
CA ILE A 109 9.48 7.86 16.20
C ILE A 109 10.87 7.59 16.79
N GLU A 110 11.76 8.57 16.80
CA GLU A 110 13.15 8.35 17.25
C GLU A 110 13.26 7.81 18.68
N LYS A 111 12.31 8.15 19.56
CA LYS A 111 12.28 7.68 20.96
C LYS A 111 11.92 6.20 21.10
N LEU A 112 11.36 5.60 20.04
CA LEU A 112 10.91 4.21 20.01
C LEU A 112 11.93 3.29 19.32
N ILE A 113 12.98 3.87 18.72
CA ILE A 113 14.00 3.11 18.02
C ILE A 113 14.90 2.40 19.02
N THR A 114 15.09 1.11 18.81
CA THR A 114 16.01 0.24 19.54
C THR A 114 17.00 -0.40 18.56
N ASP A 115 17.96 -1.15 19.06
CA ASP A 115 18.88 -1.98 18.28
C ASP A 115 18.18 -3.13 17.50
N ARG A 116 16.91 -3.39 17.82
CA ARG A 116 16.09 -4.39 17.13
C ARG A 116 15.15 -3.79 16.09
N THR A 117 15.01 -2.48 16.02
CA THR A 117 14.13 -1.82 15.05
C THR A 117 14.67 -2.03 13.65
N CYS A 118 13.86 -2.57 12.76
CA CYS A 118 14.23 -2.85 11.36
C CYS A 118 13.43 -2.06 10.33
N ALA A 119 12.24 -1.57 10.71
CA ALA A 119 11.39 -0.82 9.78
C ALA A 119 10.45 0.15 10.49
N ILE A 120 9.96 1.11 9.71
CA ILE A 120 8.84 1.98 10.05
C ILE A 120 7.70 1.66 9.07
N MET A 121 6.50 1.40 9.57
CA MET A 121 5.30 1.17 8.76
C MET A 121 4.24 2.21 9.08
N PRO A 122 4.35 3.41 8.49
CA PRO A 122 3.38 4.49 8.68
C PRO A 122 2.11 4.20 7.87
N VAL A 123 0.99 4.78 8.34
CA VAL A 123 -0.31 4.66 7.67
C VAL A 123 -0.79 6.03 7.23
N HIS A 124 -1.12 6.17 5.98
CA HIS A 124 -1.77 7.37 5.42
C HIS A 124 -3.27 7.32 5.75
N VAL A 125 -3.65 7.89 6.89
CA VAL A 125 -5.00 7.74 7.44
C VAL A 125 -5.99 8.69 6.77
N TYR A 126 -7.12 8.16 6.30
CA TYR A 126 -8.23 8.91 5.67
C TYR A 126 -7.85 9.77 4.46
N GLY A 127 -6.74 9.47 3.79
CA GLY A 127 -6.21 10.27 2.70
C GLY A 127 -5.20 11.33 3.15
N ASN A 128 -4.98 11.53 4.45
CA ASN A 128 -3.91 12.39 4.95
C ASN A 128 -2.55 11.75 4.71
N VAL A 129 -1.64 12.52 4.16
CA VAL A 129 -0.27 12.05 3.89
C VAL A 129 0.58 12.23 5.15
N CYS A 130 1.27 11.16 5.55
CA CYS A 130 2.23 11.22 6.65
C CYS A 130 3.34 12.25 6.37
N ASN A 131 4.03 12.69 7.42
CA ASN A 131 5.22 13.52 7.26
C ASN A 131 6.37 12.71 6.63
N ILE A 132 6.30 12.55 5.30
CA ILE A 132 7.22 11.73 4.51
C ILE A 132 8.67 12.16 4.74
N GLU A 133 8.95 13.46 4.71
CA GLU A 133 10.32 13.98 4.80
C GLU A 133 10.98 13.63 6.14
N GLU A 134 10.24 13.79 7.23
CA GLU A 134 10.78 13.48 8.54
C GLU A 134 10.93 11.96 8.75
N ILE A 135 9.99 11.16 8.25
CA ILE A 135 10.08 9.70 8.28
C ILE A 135 11.28 9.21 7.46
N GLU A 136 11.48 9.74 6.25
CA GLU A 136 12.63 9.40 5.41
C GLU A 136 13.96 9.83 6.06
N ARG A 137 14.01 11.02 6.68
CA ARG A 137 15.19 11.49 7.43
C ARG A 137 15.55 10.53 8.57
N ILE A 138 14.55 10.11 9.34
CA ILE A 138 14.74 9.16 10.45
C ILE A 138 15.19 7.80 9.92
N ALA A 139 14.49 7.26 8.91
CA ALA A 139 14.81 5.98 8.33
C ALA A 139 16.24 5.94 7.76
N HIS A 140 16.65 6.98 7.06
CA HIS A 140 18.03 7.10 6.55
C HIS A 140 19.06 7.16 7.68
N LYS A 141 18.78 7.91 8.75
CA LYS A 141 19.70 8.07 9.90
C LYS A 141 19.94 6.74 10.63
N TYR A 142 18.92 5.89 10.71
CA TYR A 142 18.94 4.62 11.45
C TYR A 142 18.96 3.38 10.56
N GLU A 143 19.13 3.55 9.25
CA GLU A 143 19.17 2.47 8.24
C GLU A 143 17.92 1.57 8.28
N LEU A 144 16.75 2.17 8.50
CA LEU A 144 15.47 1.47 8.60
C LEU A 144 14.75 1.41 7.25
N LYS A 145 14.01 0.34 7.01
CA LYS A 145 13.08 0.24 5.90
C LYS A 145 11.81 1.04 6.15
N VAL A 146 11.21 1.61 5.09
CA VAL A 146 9.94 2.33 5.18
C VAL A 146 8.92 1.68 4.26
N ILE A 147 7.81 1.20 4.84
CA ILE A 147 6.72 0.56 4.12
C ILE A 147 5.44 1.33 4.45
N TYR A 148 4.90 2.07 3.48
CA TYR A 148 3.65 2.81 3.68
C TYR A 148 2.43 1.90 3.52
N ASP A 149 1.56 1.90 4.52
CA ASP A 149 0.17 1.49 4.33
C ASP A 149 -0.58 2.65 3.68
N ALA A 150 -0.75 2.55 2.37
CA ALA A 150 -1.37 3.55 1.51
C ALA A 150 -2.81 3.18 1.12
N ALA A 151 -3.47 2.32 1.91
CA ALA A 151 -4.81 1.79 1.62
C ALA A 151 -5.89 2.88 1.45
N HIS A 152 -5.66 4.11 1.91
CA HIS A 152 -6.60 5.23 1.83
C HIS A 152 -6.14 6.37 0.90
N THR A 153 -5.00 6.23 0.20
CA THR A 153 -4.38 7.33 -0.56
C THR A 153 -4.17 7.02 -2.04
N PHE A 154 -5.04 6.19 -2.62
CA PHE A 154 -4.99 5.93 -4.05
C PHE A 154 -5.21 7.22 -4.85
N GLY A 155 -4.26 7.54 -5.74
CA GLY A 155 -4.30 8.73 -6.58
C GLY A 155 -3.83 10.02 -5.89
N GLU A 156 -3.50 9.98 -4.59
CA GLU A 156 -2.93 11.12 -3.90
C GLU A 156 -1.49 11.39 -4.34
N THR A 157 -1.10 12.66 -4.25
CA THR A 157 0.24 13.11 -4.59
C THR A 157 0.86 13.92 -3.46
N TYR A 158 2.17 13.80 -3.31
CA TYR A 158 2.95 14.63 -2.42
C TYR A 158 4.08 15.32 -3.21
N LYS A 159 4.10 16.67 -3.20
CA LYS A 159 5.05 17.49 -3.97
C LYS A 159 5.13 17.10 -5.45
N GLY A 160 3.99 16.79 -6.06
CA GLY A 160 3.88 16.44 -7.48
C GLY A 160 4.29 14.99 -7.83
N LYS A 161 4.56 14.14 -6.84
CA LYS A 161 4.83 12.72 -7.05
C LYS A 161 3.71 11.87 -6.45
N GLY A 162 3.32 10.82 -7.13
CA GLY A 162 2.34 9.85 -6.62
C GLY A 162 2.81 9.21 -5.32
N ILE A 163 1.87 8.95 -4.39
CA ILE A 163 2.19 8.36 -3.08
C ILE A 163 2.88 7.01 -3.20
N GLY A 164 2.60 6.24 -4.25
CA GLY A 164 3.29 4.97 -4.53
C GLY A 164 4.81 5.07 -4.72
N SER A 165 5.35 6.28 -4.93
CA SER A 165 6.79 6.51 -5.17
C SER A 165 7.61 6.65 -3.88
N PHE A 166 6.98 6.65 -2.71
CA PHE A 166 7.65 6.91 -1.43
C PHE A 166 7.89 5.62 -0.62
N GLY A 167 8.89 5.70 0.25
CA GLY A 167 9.36 4.54 1.03
C GLY A 167 10.15 3.54 0.19
N ASP A 168 10.47 2.40 0.76
CA ASP A 168 10.94 1.21 0.03
C ASP A 168 9.77 0.54 -0.69
N ALA A 169 8.58 0.60 -0.09
CA ALA A 169 7.32 0.14 -0.68
C ALA A 169 6.12 0.95 -0.18
N SER A 170 5.06 1.01 -1.01
CA SER A 170 3.74 1.55 -0.67
C SER A 170 2.66 0.55 -1.06
N CYS A 171 1.83 0.14 -0.08
CA CYS A 171 0.82 -0.90 -0.24
C CYS A 171 -0.58 -0.31 -0.35
N PHE A 172 -1.30 -0.65 -1.40
CA PHE A 172 -2.66 -0.19 -1.69
C PHE A 172 -3.70 -1.27 -1.49
N SER A 173 -4.90 -0.86 -1.14
CA SER A 173 -6.09 -1.72 -1.07
C SER A 173 -7.10 -1.30 -2.14
N PHE A 174 -7.60 -2.27 -2.88
CA PHE A 174 -8.66 -2.10 -3.88
C PHE A 174 -9.96 -2.81 -3.47
N HIS A 175 -10.16 -2.95 -2.16
CA HIS A 175 -11.42 -3.43 -1.59
C HIS A 175 -12.58 -2.50 -1.99
N ALA A 176 -13.78 -3.05 -2.10
CA ALA A 176 -14.99 -2.35 -2.57
C ALA A 176 -15.30 -1.02 -1.87
N THR A 177 -14.79 -0.81 -0.65
CA THR A 177 -14.98 0.44 0.11
C THR A 177 -13.99 1.56 -0.25
N LYS A 178 -12.96 1.26 -1.05
CA LYS A 178 -11.91 2.23 -1.39
C LYS A 178 -12.32 3.12 -2.56
N VAL A 179 -11.66 4.29 -2.69
CA VAL A 179 -11.91 5.28 -3.76
C VAL A 179 -11.74 4.64 -5.14
N PHE A 180 -10.66 3.90 -5.34
CA PHE A 180 -10.50 2.98 -6.46
C PHE A 180 -10.66 1.56 -5.94
N ASN A 181 -11.46 0.75 -6.64
CA ASN A 181 -11.67 -0.63 -6.21
C ASN A 181 -11.84 -1.58 -7.41
N SER A 182 -11.53 -2.84 -7.15
CA SER A 182 -11.77 -3.97 -8.04
C SER A 182 -12.62 -5.04 -7.35
N ILE A 183 -13.55 -4.62 -6.47
CA ILE A 183 -14.34 -5.45 -5.53
C ILE A 183 -13.42 -5.99 -4.44
N GLU A 184 -12.45 -6.82 -4.80
CA GLU A 184 -11.29 -7.23 -4.00
C GLU A 184 -10.03 -7.04 -4.83
N GLY A 185 -8.98 -6.59 -4.16
CA GLY A 185 -7.69 -6.36 -4.78
C GLY A 185 -6.76 -5.57 -3.90
N GLY A 186 -5.51 -5.56 -4.28
CA GLY A 186 -4.47 -4.75 -3.67
C GLY A 186 -3.28 -4.64 -4.61
N ALA A 187 -2.35 -3.79 -4.24
CA ALA A 187 -1.09 -3.65 -4.97
C ALA A 187 0.03 -3.20 -4.04
N VAL A 188 1.23 -3.49 -4.43
CA VAL A 188 2.45 -2.92 -3.86
C VAL A 188 3.24 -2.19 -4.94
N CYS A 189 3.58 -0.93 -4.69
CA CYS A 189 4.55 -0.17 -5.46
C CYS A 189 5.90 -0.23 -4.73
N TYR A 190 7.00 -0.36 -5.48
CA TYR A 190 8.34 -0.50 -4.89
C TYR A 190 9.42 0.07 -5.83
N LYS A 191 10.59 0.42 -5.26
CA LYS A 191 11.69 1.05 -6.01
C LYS A 191 12.61 0.03 -6.68
N ASP A 192 12.95 -1.05 -5.98
CA ASP A 192 13.89 -2.07 -6.43
C ASP A 192 13.18 -3.39 -6.71
N LYS A 193 13.64 -4.13 -7.72
CA LYS A 193 13.12 -5.46 -8.09
C LYS A 193 13.85 -6.55 -7.33
#